data_0c5dcb1c5233909a1bb8ad4a01601777
#
_entry.id   0c5dcb1c5233909a1bb8ad4a01601777
#
_cell.length_a   1.000
_cell.length_b   1.000
_cell.length_c   1.000
_cell.angle_alpha   90.00
_cell.angle_beta   90.00
_cell.angle_gamma   90.00
#
_symmetry.space_group_name_H-M   'P 1'
#
loop_
_entity.id
_entity.type
_entity.pdbx_description
1 polymer ?
#
loop_
_entity_poly.entity_id
_entity_poly.type
_entity_poly.pdbx_seq_one_letter_code
_entity_poly.pdbx_strand_id
1 'polypeptide(L)'
;MLFRSHLDGARIWNALVAKNEDPRLYGNIFDTIAVCLSKGLGAPIGSVLISDKNTINKALRIRKMLGGGMRQVGYLAAAGLYALEHNVSRLAEDHRRAKEIGAVLSTLNWVEKVEPVETNILIFSVKTGLDENLLIQKLKERNIFISSLGKGKLRIVTHLDYKAVMHDYVLETLGRVVKS
;
A
#
# COMPACT_ATOMS: atom_id res chain seq x y z
N MET A 1 25.67 -24.59 -4.49
CA MET A 1 25.48 -23.15 -4.84
C MET A 1 24.57 -22.60 -3.77
N LEU A 2 25.05 -21.67 -2.94
CA LEU A 2 24.22 -21.07 -1.90
C LEU A 2 23.44 -19.92 -2.54
N PHE A 3 22.13 -20.09 -2.71
CA PHE A 3 21.25 -19.00 -3.07
C PHE A 3 21.18 -18.00 -1.91
N ARG A 4 21.21 -16.71 -2.24
CA ARG A 4 20.86 -15.63 -1.33
C ARG A 4 19.52 -15.08 -1.75
N SER A 5 18.59 -15.00 -0.80
CA SER A 5 17.23 -14.54 -1.03
C SER A 5 17.00 -13.18 -0.38
N HIS A 6 16.32 -12.30 -1.11
CA HIS A 6 15.91 -10.98 -0.60
C HIS A 6 14.40 -10.82 -0.78
N LEU A 7 13.71 -10.43 0.28
CA LEU A 7 12.30 -10.05 0.21
C LEU A 7 12.18 -8.52 0.15
N ASP A 8 11.64 -8.01 -0.95
CA ASP A 8 11.08 -6.66 -0.96
C ASP A 8 9.73 -6.68 -0.25
N GLY A 9 9.77 -6.45 1.05
CA GLY A 9 8.60 -6.42 1.93
C GLY A 9 7.96 -5.04 2.04
N ALA A 10 7.96 -4.25 0.96
CA ALA A 10 7.45 -2.87 0.96
C ALA A 10 6.02 -2.74 1.51
N ARG A 11 5.19 -3.78 1.38
CA ARG A 11 3.83 -3.86 1.95
C ARG A 11 3.58 -5.15 2.72
N ILE A 12 4.60 -5.73 3.28
CA ILE A 12 4.49 -7.00 4.02
C ILE A 12 3.47 -6.92 5.15
N TRP A 13 3.36 -5.80 5.85
CA TRP A 13 2.39 -5.60 6.93
C TRP A 13 0.95 -5.79 6.48
N ASN A 14 0.62 -5.32 5.27
CA ASN A 14 -0.71 -5.58 4.68
C ASN A 14 -0.92 -7.07 4.39
N ALA A 15 0.08 -7.76 3.86
CA ALA A 15 -0.02 -9.20 3.58
C ALA A 15 -0.20 -10.00 4.87
N LEU A 16 0.62 -9.71 5.89
CA LEU A 16 0.55 -10.38 7.21
C LEU A 16 -0.82 -10.21 7.86
N VAL A 17 -1.37 -8.99 7.86
CA VAL A 17 -2.70 -8.72 8.41
C VAL A 17 -3.79 -9.42 7.60
N ALA A 18 -3.69 -9.42 6.27
CA ALA A 18 -4.68 -10.06 5.41
C ALA A 18 -4.71 -11.57 5.54
N LYS A 19 -3.55 -12.20 5.79
CA LYS A 19 -3.40 -13.66 5.92
C LYS A 19 -3.37 -14.14 7.37
N ASN A 20 -3.29 -13.21 8.33
CA ASN A 20 -3.11 -13.53 9.75
C ASN A 20 -1.85 -14.39 10.01
N GLU A 21 -0.73 -14.01 9.38
CA GLU A 21 0.53 -14.75 9.45
C GLU A 21 1.52 -14.12 10.44
N ASP A 22 2.34 -14.97 11.07
CA ASP A 22 3.42 -14.54 11.96
C ASP A 22 4.60 -14.00 11.12
N PRO A 23 5.04 -12.73 11.32
CA PRO A 23 6.16 -12.16 10.59
C PRO A 23 7.49 -12.93 10.77
N ARG A 24 7.64 -13.70 11.86
CA ARG A 24 8.84 -14.51 12.13
C ARG A 24 9.04 -15.62 11.11
N LEU A 25 7.99 -16.10 10.46
CA LEU A 25 8.08 -17.12 9.41
C LEU A 25 8.95 -16.63 8.24
N TYR A 26 8.83 -15.36 7.88
CA TYR A 26 9.58 -14.76 6.77
C TYR A 26 11.07 -14.61 7.10
N GLY A 27 11.42 -14.32 8.36
CA GLY A 27 12.81 -14.29 8.83
C GLY A 27 13.55 -15.59 8.71
N ASN A 28 12.85 -16.73 8.70
CA ASN A 28 13.43 -18.06 8.53
C ASN A 28 13.63 -18.44 7.05
N ILE A 29 12.98 -17.74 6.13
CA ILE A 29 12.99 -18.06 4.69
C ILE A 29 13.99 -17.19 3.93
N PHE A 30 14.07 -15.89 4.27
CA PHE A 30 14.85 -14.92 3.52
C PHE A 30 16.12 -14.51 4.26
N ASP A 31 17.24 -14.43 3.52
CA ASP A 31 18.52 -13.92 4.07
C ASP A 31 18.44 -12.45 4.45
N THR A 32 17.69 -11.66 3.68
CA THR A 32 17.46 -10.24 3.93
C THR A 32 16.01 -9.87 3.62
N ILE A 33 15.46 -8.96 4.40
CA ILE A 33 14.09 -8.43 4.20
C ILE A 33 14.13 -6.91 4.31
N ALA A 34 13.60 -6.20 3.32
CA ALA A 34 13.36 -4.77 3.42
C ALA A 34 11.89 -4.52 3.71
N VAL A 35 11.57 -3.77 4.77
CA VAL A 35 10.20 -3.43 5.15
C VAL A 35 10.01 -1.92 5.16
N CYS A 36 8.93 -1.42 4.55
CA CYS A 36 8.59 -0.01 4.60
C CYS A 36 7.75 0.31 5.83
N LEU A 37 8.05 1.45 6.46
CA LEU A 37 7.26 2.05 7.54
C LEU A 37 6.39 3.22 7.04
N SER A 38 6.78 3.85 5.92
CA SER A 38 6.20 5.08 5.37
C SER A 38 5.06 4.86 4.36
N LYS A 39 4.45 3.69 4.35
CA LYS A 39 3.29 3.35 3.49
C LYS A 39 2.03 3.17 4.37
N GLY A 40 1.42 2.01 4.37
CA GLY A 40 0.21 1.72 5.15
C GLY A 40 0.34 1.99 6.65
N LEU A 41 1.53 1.87 7.22
CA LEU A 41 1.79 2.19 8.62
C LEU A 41 1.81 3.70 8.93
N GLY A 42 1.96 4.57 7.93
CA GLY A 42 1.88 6.02 8.09
C GLY A 42 3.05 6.67 8.82
N ALA A 43 4.19 6.01 8.97
CA ALA A 43 5.41 6.69 9.44
C ALA A 43 5.85 7.75 8.42
N PRO A 44 6.41 8.89 8.84
CA PRO A 44 6.75 9.99 7.92
C PRO A 44 7.81 9.60 6.89
N ILE A 45 8.69 8.66 7.24
CA ILE A 45 9.76 8.15 6.39
C ILE A 45 10.23 6.80 6.90
N GLY A 46 10.87 6.02 6.04
CA GLY A 46 11.76 4.95 6.43
C GLY A 46 11.41 3.60 5.86
N SER A 47 12.50 2.86 5.70
CA SER A 47 12.52 1.41 5.49
C SER A 47 13.54 0.80 6.42
N VAL A 48 13.26 -0.39 6.90
CA VAL A 48 14.17 -1.15 7.76
C VAL A 48 14.67 -2.35 6.99
N LEU A 49 15.99 -2.56 7.01
CA LEU A 49 16.61 -3.79 6.53
C LEU A 49 16.75 -4.75 7.71
N ILE A 50 16.23 -5.95 7.56
CA ILE A 50 16.29 -7.04 8.53
C ILE A 50 17.18 -8.13 7.98
N SER A 51 18.15 -8.63 8.78
CA SER A 51 19.05 -9.73 8.46
C SER A 51 19.85 -10.15 9.69
N ASP A 52 20.78 -11.09 9.50
CA ASP A 52 21.77 -11.43 10.53
C ASP A 52 22.73 -10.26 10.85
N LYS A 53 23.35 -10.32 12.03
CA LYS A 53 24.23 -9.26 12.54
C LYS A 53 25.40 -8.93 11.60
N ASN A 54 26.00 -9.94 10.95
CA ASN A 54 27.15 -9.73 10.07
C ASN A 54 26.73 -8.96 8.81
N THR A 55 25.61 -9.34 8.23
CA THR A 55 25.02 -8.67 7.07
C THR A 55 24.62 -7.22 7.41
N ILE A 56 24.00 -7.00 8.57
CA ILE A 56 23.62 -5.65 9.02
C ILE A 56 24.86 -4.78 9.25
N ASN A 57 25.93 -5.29 9.86
CA ASN A 57 27.16 -4.52 10.05
C ASN A 57 27.77 -4.05 8.71
N LYS A 58 27.74 -4.89 7.67
CA LYS A 58 28.17 -4.50 6.31
C LYS A 58 27.20 -3.48 5.70
N ALA A 59 25.92 -3.67 5.86
CA ALA A 59 24.87 -2.79 5.33
C ALA A 59 24.95 -1.38 5.93
N LEU A 60 25.31 -1.22 7.20
CA LEU A 60 25.49 0.09 7.83
C LEU A 60 26.56 0.93 7.13
N ARG A 61 27.70 0.31 6.75
CA ARG A 61 28.76 0.98 5.99
C ARG A 61 28.27 1.37 4.59
N ILE A 62 27.62 0.43 3.89
CA ILE A 62 27.09 0.68 2.55
C ILE A 62 26.05 1.80 2.59
N ARG A 63 25.13 1.78 3.57
CA ARG A 63 24.14 2.84 3.76
C ARG A 63 24.80 4.22 3.86
N LYS A 64 25.90 4.33 4.64
CA LYS A 64 26.61 5.59 4.78
C LYS A 64 27.27 6.02 3.47
N MET A 65 27.89 5.09 2.74
CA MET A 65 28.52 5.36 1.44
C MET A 65 27.52 5.86 0.39
N LEU A 66 26.28 5.34 0.43
CA LEU A 66 25.17 5.72 -0.47
C LEU A 66 24.41 6.98 0.01
N GLY A 67 24.90 7.70 1.02
CA GLY A 67 24.26 8.92 1.52
C GLY A 67 23.12 8.70 2.50
N GLY A 68 22.79 7.45 2.88
CA GLY A 68 21.70 7.13 3.79
C GLY A 68 22.04 7.24 5.29
N GLY A 69 23.21 7.75 5.65
CA GLY A 69 23.62 7.98 7.04
C GLY A 69 23.06 9.29 7.58
N MET A 70 22.00 9.23 8.36
CA MET A 70 21.33 10.40 8.96
C MET A 70 21.70 10.54 10.44
N ARG A 71 22.00 11.79 10.86
CA ARG A 71 22.12 12.16 12.29
C ARG A 71 20.74 12.44 12.87
N GLN A 72 20.63 12.36 14.19
CA GLN A 72 19.38 12.63 14.93
C GLN A 72 18.15 11.85 14.41
N VAL A 73 18.39 10.68 13.84
CA VAL A 73 17.35 9.80 13.27
C VAL A 73 16.38 9.24 14.34
N GLY A 74 16.69 9.43 15.63
CA GLY A 74 15.85 8.99 16.75
C GLY A 74 14.41 9.51 16.67
N TYR A 75 14.19 10.74 16.20
CA TYR A 75 12.84 11.28 15.99
C TYR A 75 12.03 10.46 14.97
N LEU A 76 12.68 10.10 13.86
CA LEU A 76 12.05 9.29 12.82
C LEU A 76 11.90 7.83 13.27
N ALA A 77 12.86 7.32 14.04
CA ALA A 77 12.75 5.98 14.62
C ALA A 77 11.61 5.89 15.63
N ALA A 78 11.41 6.91 16.46
CA ALA A 78 10.27 6.99 17.38
C ALA A 78 8.93 6.97 16.64
N ALA A 79 8.81 7.73 15.55
CA ALA A 79 7.62 7.69 14.70
C ALA A 79 7.41 6.30 14.06
N GLY A 80 8.50 5.63 13.66
CA GLY A 80 8.45 4.25 13.15
C GLY A 80 8.01 3.24 14.20
N LEU A 81 8.49 3.35 15.45
CA LEU A 81 8.05 2.53 16.57
C LEU A 81 6.57 2.74 16.87
N TYR A 82 6.14 3.98 16.98
CA TYR A 82 4.72 4.30 17.14
C TYR A 82 3.86 3.66 16.05
N ALA A 83 4.27 3.76 14.80
CA ALA A 83 3.56 3.18 13.67
C ALA A 83 3.46 1.64 13.75
N LEU A 84 4.53 0.97 14.19
CA LEU A 84 4.54 -0.48 14.41
C LEU A 84 3.61 -0.91 15.55
N GLU A 85 3.59 -0.17 16.64
CA GLU A 85 2.79 -0.49 17.82
C GLU A 85 1.29 -0.22 17.61
N HIS A 86 0.94 0.84 16.87
CA HIS A 86 -0.44 1.32 16.81
C HIS A 86 -1.13 1.13 15.45
N ASN A 87 -0.37 1.03 14.35
CA ASN A 87 -0.96 1.09 13.03
C ASN A 87 -1.01 -0.25 12.27
N VAL A 88 -0.39 -1.33 12.78
CA VAL A 88 -0.41 -2.64 12.10
C VAL A 88 -1.83 -3.21 12.08
N SER A 89 -2.48 -3.32 13.25
CA SER A 89 -3.83 -3.89 13.35
C SER A 89 -4.89 -3.08 12.58
N ARG A 90 -4.71 -1.75 12.52
CA ARG A 90 -5.58 -0.82 11.81
C ARG A 90 -5.59 -1.06 10.28
N LEU A 91 -4.59 -1.73 9.71
CA LEU A 91 -4.56 -2.06 8.27
C LEU A 91 -5.77 -2.89 7.83
N ALA A 92 -6.36 -3.67 8.74
CA ALA A 92 -7.60 -4.41 8.46
C ALA A 92 -8.75 -3.48 8.02
N GLU A 93 -8.82 -2.26 8.56
CA GLU A 93 -9.82 -1.26 8.17
C GLU A 93 -9.59 -0.76 6.73
N ASP A 94 -8.33 -0.55 6.34
CA ASP A 94 -8.00 -0.17 4.96
C ASP A 94 -8.40 -1.29 3.98
N HIS A 95 -8.18 -2.56 4.37
CA HIS A 95 -8.59 -3.73 3.56
C HIS A 95 -10.11 -3.81 3.43
N ARG A 96 -10.85 -3.59 4.52
CA ARG A 96 -12.33 -3.59 4.51
C ARG A 96 -12.85 -2.55 3.53
N ARG A 97 -12.39 -1.30 3.64
CA ARG A 97 -12.78 -0.19 2.75
C ARG A 97 -12.43 -0.46 1.30
N ALA A 98 -11.25 -1.01 1.02
CA ALA A 98 -10.86 -1.38 -0.34
C ALA A 98 -11.82 -2.44 -0.93
N LYS A 99 -12.21 -3.46 -0.14
CA LYS A 99 -13.18 -4.48 -0.54
C LYS A 99 -14.56 -3.89 -0.83
N GLU A 100 -15.03 -2.97 0.00
CA GLU A 100 -16.33 -2.29 -0.19
C GLU A 100 -16.34 -1.45 -1.47
N ILE A 101 -15.26 -0.70 -1.74
CA ILE A 101 -15.09 0.01 -3.02
C ILE A 101 -15.10 -0.97 -4.19
N GLY A 102 -14.39 -2.09 -4.07
CA GLY A 102 -14.36 -3.14 -5.10
C GLY A 102 -15.72 -3.75 -5.38
N ALA A 103 -16.51 -3.98 -4.33
CA ALA A 103 -17.89 -4.47 -4.47
C ALA A 103 -18.77 -3.48 -5.24
N VAL A 104 -18.72 -2.19 -4.90
CA VAL A 104 -19.44 -1.15 -5.65
C VAL A 104 -18.99 -1.09 -7.10
N LEU A 105 -17.68 -1.04 -7.37
CA LEU A 105 -17.16 -1.00 -8.74
C LEU A 105 -17.62 -2.18 -9.57
N SER A 106 -17.72 -3.37 -8.98
CA SER A 106 -18.17 -4.60 -9.67
C SER A 106 -19.63 -4.52 -10.14
N THR A 107 -20.44 -3.62 -9.59
CA THR A 107 -21.84 -3.41 -10.02
C THR A 107 -21.99 -2.34 -11.11
N LEU A 108 -20.93 -1.60 -11.43
CA LEU A 108 -21.01 -0.47 -12.34
C LEU A 108 -20.87 -0.91 -13.80
N ASN A 109 -21.74 -0.46 -14.65
CA ASN A 109 -21.81 -0.85 -16.06
C ASN A 109 -20.62 -0.40 -16.91
N TRP A 110 -19.82 0.56 -16.45
CA TRP A 110 -18.63 1.07 -17.12
C TRP A 110 -17.33 0.37 -16.68
N VAL A 111 -17.39 -0.45 -15.63
CA VAL A 111 -16.28 -1.29 -15.18
C VAL A 111 -16.31 -2.61 -15.98
N GLU A 112 -15.15 -3.00 -16.49
CA GLU A 112 -14.98 -4.28 -17.20
C GLU A 112 -14.69 -5.40 -16.21
N LYS A 113 -13.74 -5.17 -15.31
CA LYS A 113 -13.29 -6.16 -14.34
C LYS A 113 -12.71 -5.49 -13.10
N VAL A 114 -12.98 -6.06 -11.93
CA VAL A 114 -12.28 -5.77 -10.69
C VAL A 114 -11.39 -6.97 -10.35
N GLU A 115 -10.09 -6.75 -10.14
CA GLU A 115 -9.19 -7.81 -9.70
C GLU A 115 -9.48 -8.17 -8.22
N PRO A 116 -9.14 -9.38 -7.75
CA PRO A 116 -9.36 -9.77 -6.36
C PRO A 116 -8.76 -8.76 -5.37
N VAL A 117 -9.57 -8.24 -4.45
CA VAL A 117 -9.15 -7.24 -3.47
C VAL A 117 -8.77 -7.94 -2.17
N GLU A 118 -7.48 -8.23 -1.99
CA GLU A 118 -6.98 -8.94 -0.83
C GLU A 118 -6.50 -7.99 0.28
N THR A 119 -5.98 -6.81 -0.11
CA THR A 119 -5.41 -5.82 0.81
C THR A 119 -6.00 -4.43 0.58
N ASN A 120 -5.23 -3.39 0.87
CA ASN A 120 -5.59 -1.98 0.67
C ASN A 120 -5.40 -1.48 -0.77
N ILE A 121 -4.98 -2.34 -1.69
CA ILE A 121 -4.83 -2.01 -3.11
C ILE A 121 -5.95 -2.68 -3.89
N LEU A 122 -6.64 -1.86 -4.66
CA LEU A 122 -7.70 -2.27 -5.56
C LEU A 122 -7.30 -1.90 -6.99
N ILE A 123 -7.40 -2.86 -7.89
CA ILE A 123 -7.13 -2.67 -9.32
C ILE A 123 -8.39 -3.06 -10.08
N PHE A 124 -8.78 -2.22 -11.03
CA PHE A 124 -9.91 -2.49 -11.90
C PHE A 124 -9.63 -1.99 -13.32
N SER A 125 -10.34 -2.56 -14.28
CA SER A 125 -10.29 -2.15 -15.69
C SER A 125 -11.63 -1.51 -16.10
N VAL A 126 -11.54 -0.47 -16.91
CA VAL A 126 -12.72 0.17 -17.52
C VAL A 126 -13.02 -0.45 -18.89
N LYS A 127 -14.27 -0.44 -19.30
CA LYS A 127 -14.70 -0.96 -20.62
C LYS A 127 -14.05 -0.21 -21.77
N THR A 128 -13.81 -0.93 -22.85
CA THR A 128 -13.32 -0.37 -24.12
C THR A 128 -14.21 0.78 -24.58
N GLY A 129 -13.57 1.89 -24.97
CA GLY A 129 -14.26 3.11 -25.40
C GLY A 129 -14.48 4.15 -24.30
N LEU A 130 -14.23 3.80 -23.01
CA LEU A 130 -14.22 4.79 -21.94
C LEU A 130 -12.83 5.40 -21.81
N ASP A 131 -12.76 6.72 -21.87
CA ASP A 131 -11.49 7.45 -21.66
C ASP A 131 -11.11 7.46 -20.17
N GLU A 132 -10.04 6.71 -19.83
CA GLU A 132 -9.54 6.62 -18.46
C GLU A 132 -9.06 7.96 -17.92
N ASN A 133 -8.50 8.84 -18.77
CA ASN A 133 -8.00 10.14 -18.35
C ASN A 133 -9.16 11.08 -17.99
N LEU A 134 -10.23 11.05 -18.78
CA LEU A 134 -11.45 11.80 -18.50
C LEU A 134 -12.09 11.33 -17.19
N LEU A 135 -12.12 10.02 -16.94
CA LEU A 135 -12.63 9.46 -15.68
C LEU A 135 -11.79 9.94 -14.48
N ILE A 136 -10.46 9.87 -14.59
CA ILE A 136 -9.54 10.35 -13.55
C ILE A 136 -9.76 11.85 -13.30
N GLN A 137 -9.92 12.64 -14.35
CA GLN A 137 -10.18 14.08 -14.22
C GLN A 137 -11.50 14.33 -13.50
N LYS A 138 -12.59 13.68 -13.90
CA LYS A 138 -13.90 13.82 -13.25
C LYS A 138 -13.88 13.44 -11.75
N LEU A 139 -13.12 12.40 -11.39
CA LEU A 139 -12.93 12.02 -10.01
C LEU A 139 -12.08 13.05 -9.25
N LYS A 140 -11.01 13.56 -9.87
CA LYS A 140 -10.16 14.62 -9.29
C LYS A 140 -10.94 15.91 -9.02
N GLU A 141 -11.86 16.30 -9.89
CA GLU A 141 -12.75 17.45 -9.68
C GLU A 141 -13.66 17.27 -8.45
N ARG A 142 -13.85 16.02 -8.01
CA ARG A 142 -14.59 15.64 -6.80
C ARG A 142 -13.66 15.29 -5.62
N ASN A 143 -12.40 15.72 -5.69
CA ASN A 143 -11.35 15.44 -4.69
C ASN A 143 -11.07 13.93 -4.46
N ILE A 144 -11.33 13.09 -5.46
CA ILE A 144 -10.99 11.65 -5.43
C ILE A 144 -9.81 11.43 -6.35
N PHE A 145 -8.67 11.05 -5.77
CA PHE A 145 -7.42 10.84 -6.50
C PHE A 145 -7.15 9.36 -6.69
N ILE A 146 -7.10 8.93 -7.94
CA ILE A 146 -6.76 7.57 -8.35
C ILE A 146 -5.62 7.60 -9.36
N SER A 147 -4.97 6.46 -9.61
CA SER A 147 -3.84 6.38 -10.56
C SER A 147 -4.14 5.44 -11.71
N SER A 148 -3.70 5.82 -12.91
CA SER A 148 -3.65 4.91 -14.05
C SER A 148 -2.45 3.96 -13.94
N LEU A 149 -2.65 2.73 -14.40
CA LEU A 149 -1.61 1.74 -14.68
C LEU A 149 -1.43 1.55 -16.21
N GLY A 150 -2.16 2.34 -17.00
CA GLY A 150 -2.20 2.25 -18.46
C GLY A 150 -3.17 1.21 -19.00
N LYS A 151 -3.53 1.34 -20.27
CA LYS A 151 -4.40 0.41 -21.01
C LYS A 151 -5.77 0.16 -20.34
N GLY A 152 -6.39 1.21 -19.82
CA GLY A 152 -7.68 1.13 -19.15
C GLY A 152 -7.65 0.54 -17.73
N LYS A 153 -6.46 0.26 -17.17
CA LYS A 153 -6.31 -0.23 -15.80
C LYS A 153 -6.10 0.91 -14.84
N LEU A 154 -6.86 0.93 -13.77
CA LEU A 154 -6.85 1.95 -12.73
C LEU A 154 -6.59 1.33 -11.37
N ARG A 155 -5.97 2.10 -10.48
CA ARG A 155 -5.62 1.67 -9.12
C ARG A 155 -6.14 2.66 -8.09
N ILE A 156 -6.79 2.12 -7.06
CA ILE A 156 -7.15 2.83 -5.82
C ILE A 156 -6.34 2.24 -4.67
N VAL A 157 -5.92 3.10 -3.73
CA VAL A 157 -5.21 2.68 -2.52
C VAL A 157 -5.88 3.35 -1.32
N THR A 158 -6.37 2.56 -0.39
CA THR A 158 -6.86 3.05 0.91
C THR A 158 -5.70 3.15 1.91
N HIS A 159 -5.75 4.13 2.80
CA HIS A 159 -4.66 4.39 3.75
C HIS A 159 -5.15 5.17 4.97
N LEU A 160 -4.26 5.43 5.94
CA LEU A 160 -4.53 6.07 7.23
C LEU A 160 -5.34 7.37 7.14
N ASP A 161 -5.09 8.21 6.13
CA ASP A 161 -5.77 9.50 5.96
C ASP A 161 -7.14 9.38 5.29
N TYR A 162 -7.47 8.20 4.78
CA TYR A 162 -8.78 7.91 4.20
C TYR A 162 -9.79 7.59 5.30
N LYS A 163 -10.55 8.61 5.73
CA LYS A 163 -11.47 8.53 6.87
C LYS A 163 -12.85 7.95 6.49
N ALA A 164 -13.64 7.55 7.48
CA ALA A 164 -14.98 6.99 7.28
C ALA A 164 -15.91 7.93 6.50
N VAL A 165 -15.93 9.22 6.86
CA VAL A 165 -16.74 10.22 6.14
C VAL A 165 -16.39 10.34 4.65
N MET A 166 -15.12 10.11 4.29
CA MET A 166 -14.68 10.10 2.89
C MET A 166 -15.14 8.82 2.18
N HIS A 167 -15.28 7.74 2.91
CA HIS A 167 -15.62 6.44 2.35
C HIS A 167 -17.03 6.44 1.75
N ASP A 168 -18.03 6.90 2.50
CA ASP A 168 -19.42 7.00 2.02
C ASP A 168 -19.51 7.91 0.79
N TYR A 169 -18.83 9.05 0.82
CA TYR A 169 -18.74 9.97 -0.31
C TYR A 169 -18.14 9.33 -1.56
N VAL A 170 -17.07 8.53 -1.41
CA VAL A 170 -16.43 7.84 -2.54
C VAL A 170 -17.36 6.80 -3.13
N LEU A 171 -18.04 5.98 -2.30
CA LEU A 171 -18.98 4.96 -2.78
C LEU A 171 -20.12 5.59 -3.60
N GLU A 172 -20.71 6.68 -3.11
CA GLU A 172 -21.76 7.41 -3.80
C GLU A 172 -21.29 8.03 -5.12
N THR A 173 -20.10 8.67 -5.08
CA THR A 173 -19.54 9.36 -6.24
C THR A 173 -19.20 8.39 -7.37
N LEU A 174 -18.62 7.21 -7.07
CA LEU A 174 -18.32 6.19 -8.07
C LEU A 174 -19.57 5.73 -8.82
N GLY A 175 -20.71 5.62 -8.14
CA GLY A 175 -22.00 5.26 -8.76
C GLY A 175 -22.55 6.28 -9.75
N ARG A 176 -22.07 7.54 -9.68
CA ARG A 176 -22.63 8.66 -10.46
C ARG A 176 -21.65 9.27 -11.48
N VAL A 177 -20.35 9.08 -11.33
CA VAL A 177 -19.29 9.81 -12.06
C VAL A 177 -19.36 9.68 -13.58
N VAL A 178 -19.83 8.58 -14.12
CA VAL A 178 -19.94 8.34 -15.57
C VAL A 178 -21.32 8.79 -16.14
N LYS A 179 -22.33 8.94 -15.29
CA LYS A 179 -23.66 9.40 -15.70
C LYS A 179 -23.76 10.91 -15.87
N SER A 180 -22.82 11.64 -15.32
CA SER A 180 -22.64 13.10 -15.38
C SER A 180 -21.47 13.43 -16.33
#